data_fac0db151ffab108808ccf7022a497ec
#
_entry.id   fac0db151ffab108808ccf7022a497ec
#
_cell.length_a   1.000
_cell.length_b   1.000
_cell.length_c   1.000
_cell.angle_alpha   90.00
_cell.angle_beta   90.00
_cell.angle_gamma   90.00
#
_symmetry.space_group_name_H-M   'P 1'
#
loop_
_entity.id
_entity.type
_entity.pdbx_description
1 polymer ?
#
loop_
_entity_poly.entity_id
_entity_poly.type
_entity_poly.pdbx_seq_one_letter_code
_entity_poly.pdbx_strand_id
1 'polypeptide(L)'
;VLFRSVTDPDEVTDAVETAGRAAPLRIVVNCAGIAPPAKVLDREGAPTPLPDFERIIRINLVGTYNVVAQASAAIARTEPTDSGARGVIVNTASVAAFDGQIGQPAYAASKGGVHAMTLPIARELARYGIRVCTIAPGIMQTPMMAGLPDAAQRSLGEQVPYPQRLGAPEEFAALAAHIVDNDYLNGETIRLDGAI
;
A
#
# COMPACT_ATOMS: atom_id res chain seq x y z
N VAL A 1 -4.12 5.47 -20.64
CA VAL A 1 -3.66 4.74 -19.44
C VAL A 1 -2.96 3.49 -19.93
N LEU A 2 -1.64 3.40 -19.78
CA LEU A 2 -0.90 2.18 -20.04
C LEU A 2 -1.10 1.26 -18.83
N PHE A 3 -1.66 0.07 -19.06
CA PHE A 3 -1.68 -0.98 -18.04
C PHE A 3 -0.25 -1.46 -17.83
N ARG A 4 0.25 -1.35 -16.60
CA ARG A 4 1.60 -1.78 -16.23
C ARG A 4 1.50 -2.66 -14.99
N SER A 5 2.32 -3.69 -14.95
CA SER A 5 2.38 -4.59 -13.81
C SER A 5 3.48 -4.15 -12.84
N VAL A 6 3.11 -3.93 -11.57
CA VAL A 6 4.10 -3.66 -10.51
C VAL A 6 5.07 -4.83 -10.28
N THR A 7 4.74 -6.03 -10.79
CA THR A 7 5.59 -7.23 -10.67
C THR A 7 6.62 -7.37 -11.76
N ASP A 8 6.57 -6.50 -12.78
CA ASP A 8 7.53 -6.45 -13.88
C ASP A 8 8.50 -5.28 -13.67
N PRO A 9 9.81 -5.54 -13.49
CA PRO A 9 10.80 -4.48 -13.25
C PRO A 9 10.92 -3.49 -14.41
N ASP A 10 10.82 -3.96 -15.65
CA ASP A 10 10.99 -3.10 -16.84
C ASP A 10 9.79 -2.16 -16.98
N GLU A 11 8.57 -2.67 -16.77
CA GLU A 11 7.36 -1.85 -16.79
C GLU A 11 7.35 -0.79 -15.67
N VAL A 12 7.85 -1.12 -14.47
CA VAL A 12 7.99 -0.16 -13.37
C VAL A 12 9.05 0.87 -13.69
N THR A 13 10.21 0.46 -14.22
CA THR A 13 11.27 1.37 -14.64
C THR A 13 10.75 2.38 -15.67
N ASP A 14 10.07 1.91 -16.71
CA ASP A 14 9.50 2.76 -17.75
C ASP A 14 8.41 3.71 -17.20
N ALA A 15 7.62 3.28 -16.21
CA ALA A 15 6.66 4.15 -15.53
C ALA A 15 7.35 5.28 -14.74
N VAL A 16 8.39 4.94 -13.98
CA VAL A 16 9.18 5.89 -13.19
C VAL A 16 9.90 6.89 -14.11
N GLU A 17 10.53 6.42 -15.20
CA GLU A 17 11.17 7.29 -16.18
C GLU A 17 10.17 8.21 -16.89
N THR A 18 9.00 7.69 -17.24
CA THR A 18 7.93 8.50 -17.86
C THR A 18 7.49 9.63 -16.94
N ALA A 19 7.30 9.35 -15.65
CA ALA A 19 6.98 10.37 -14.65
C ALA A 19 8.12 11.39 -14.51
N GLY A 20 9.36 10.93 -14.45
CA GLY A 20 10.55 11.76 -14.31
C GLY A 20 10.84 12.68 -15.51
N ARG A 21 10.33 12.35 -16.73
CA ARG A 21 10.42 13.23 -17.90
C ARG A 21 9.49 14.43 -17.82
N ALA A 22 8.36 14.31 -17.10
CA ALA A 22 7.40 15.40 -16.95
C ALA A 22 7.86 16.45 -15.92
N ALA A 23 8.41 15.97 -14.81
CA ALA A 23 8.98 16.80 -13.72
C ALA A 23 9.85 15.89 -12.83
N PRO A 24 10.76 16.47 -12.00
CA PRO A 24 11.49 15.69 -11.01
C PRO A 24 10.54 14.85 -10.13
N LEU A 25 10.73 13.53 -10.10
CA LEU A 25 9.90 12.65 -9.28
C LEU A 25 10.14 12.95 -7.79
N ARG A 26 9.07 13.29 -7.05
CA ARG A 26 9.12 13.67 -5.64
C ARG A 26 8.21 12.83 -4.77
N ILE A 27 7.08 12.40 -5.31
CA ILE A 27 6.01 11.75 -4.56
C ILE A 27 5.64 10.45 -5.26
N VAL A 28 5.59 9.38 -4.48
CA VAL A 28 5.12 8.07 -4.94
C VAL A 28 4.08 7.54 -3.98
N VAL A 29 2.92 7.14 -4.50
CA VAL A 29 1.87 6.50 -3.70
C VAL A 29 1.60 5.11 -4.26
N ASN A 30 1.91 4.09 -3.50
CA ASN A 30 1.72 2.69 -3.87
C ASN A 30 0.34 2.21 -3.45
N CYS A 31 -0.60 2.11 -4.41
CA CYS A 31 -1.98 1.64 -4.18
C CYS A 31 -2.30 0.32 -4.90
N ALA A 32 -1.37 -0.24 -5.67
CA ALA A 32 -1.59 -1.49 -6.37
C ALA A 32 -1.71 -2.67 -5.39
N GLY A 33 -2.74 -3.51 -5.58
CA GLY A 33 -2.93 -4.68 -4.72
C GLY A 33 -4.19 -5.45 -5.06
N ILE A 34 -4.23 -6.70 -4.61
CA ILE A 34 -5.36 -7.61 -4.73
C ILE A 34 -5.67 -8.26 -3.38
N ALA A 35 -6.92 -8.65 -3.17
CA ALA A 35 -7.37 -9.28 -1.92
C ALA A 35 -8.36 -10.44 -2.17
N PRO A 36 -8.08 -11.40 -3.09
CA PRO A 36 -8.96 -12.55 -3.24
C PRO A 36 -8.96 -13.36 -1.92
N PRO A 37 -10.14 -13.71 -1.38
CA PRO A 37 -10.21 -14.54 -0.18
C PRO A 37 -9.80 -15.97 -0.50
N ALA A 38 -8.93 -16.55 0.34
CA ALA A 38 -8.54 -17.95 0.28
C ALA A 38 -8.27 -18.48 1.68
N LYS A 39 -8.93 -19.57 2.05
CA LYS A 39 -8.67 -20.29 3.31
C LYS A 39 -7.47 -21.23 3.14
N VAL A 40 -6.89 -21.70 4.23
CA VAL A 40 -5.82 -22.70 4.19
C VAL A 40 -6.32 -24.03 3.63
N LEU A 41 -7.56 -24.39 3.97
CA LEU A 41 -8.25 -25.55 3.44
C LEU A 41 -9.54 -25.12 2.72
N ASP A 42 -9.88 -25.81 1.64
CA ASP A 42 -11.17 -25.68 0.96
C ASP A 42 -12.32 -26.36 1.75
N ARG A 43 -13.51 -26.47 1.15
CA ARG A 43 -14.68 -27.06 1.79
C ARG A 43 -14.56 -28.57 1.99
N GLU A 44 -13.78 -29.24 1.16
CA GLU A 44 -13.49 -30.65 1.16
C GLU A 44 -12.31 -31.04 2.07
N GLY A 45 -11.63 -30.00 2.66
CA GLY A 45 -10.48 -30.19 3.52
C GLY A 45 -9.16 -30.38 2.76
N ALA A 46 -9.14 -30.10 1.46
CA ALA A 46 -7.92 -30.09 0.67
C ALA A 46 -7.14 -28.74 0.84
N PRO A 47 -5.80 -28.75 0.72
CA PRO A 47 -5.02 -27.53 0.83
C PRO A 47 -5.28 -26.59 -0.34
N THR A 48 -5.40 -25.29 -0.06
CA THR A 48 -5.44 -24.26 -1.10
C THR A 48 -4.15 -24.28 -1.92
N PRO A 49 -4.22 -24.17 -3.26
CA PRO A 49 -3.04 -24.21 -4.13
C PRO A 49 -2.02 -23.11 -3.77
N LEU A 50 -0.76 -23.50 -3.62
CA LEU A 50 0.33 -22.57 -3.30
C LEU A 50 0.44 -21.38 -4.27
N PRO A 51 0.24 -21.52 -5.61
CA PRO A 51 0.25 -20.40 -6.54
C PRO A 51 -0.74 -19.29 -6.21
N ASP A 52 -1.86 -19.56 -5.56
CA ASP A 52 -2.81 -18.53 -5.15
C ASP A 52 -2.24 -17.66 -4.02
N PHE A 53 -1.53 -18.27 -3.07
CA PHE A 53 -0.78 -17.55 -2.04
C PHE A 53 0.34 -16.71 -2.65
N GLU A 54 1.17 -17.33 -3.49
CA GLU A 54 2.32 -16.68 -4.14
C GLU A 54 1.90 -15.49 -4.98
N ARG A 55 0.80 -15.57 -5.70
CA ARG A 55 0.26 -14.49 -6.53
C ARG A 55 -0.02 -13.24 -5.68
N ILE A 56 -0.62 -13.38 -4.51
CA ILE A 56 -0.94 -12.27 -3.61
C ILE A 56 0.36 -11.64 -3.08
N ILE A 57 1.29 -12.46 -2.61
CA ILE A 57 2.61 -12.01 -2.15
C ILE A 57 3.34 -11.26 -3.27
N ARG A 58 3.37 -11.83 -4.45
CA ARG A 58 4.07 -11.26 -5.61
C ARG A 58 3.53 -9.88 -5.98
N ILE A 59 2.22 -9.71 -6.03
CA ILE A 59 1.63 -8.42 -6.40
C ILE A 59 1.76 -7.41 -5.25
N ASN A 60 1.28 -7.79 -4.05
CA ASN A 60 1.12 -6.83 -2.97
C ASN A 60 2.44 -6.46 -2.28
N LEU A 61 3.36 -7.40 -2.12
CA LEU A 61 4.61 -7.20 -1.39
C LEU A 61 5.79 -6.97 -2.35
N VAL A 62 6.06 -7.94 -3.23
CA VAL A 62 7.20 -7.84 -4.16
C VAL A 62 6.99 -6.70 -5.15
N GLY A 63 5.76 -6.51 -5.65
CA GLY A 63 5.42 -5.38 -6.52
C GLY A 63 5.58 -4.03 -5.84
N THR A 64 5.13 -3.88 -4.58
CA THR A 64 5.36 -2.66 -3.80
C THR A 64 6.86 -2.39 -3.62
N TYR A 65 7.64 -3.40 -3.25
CA TYR A 65 9.09 -3.26 -3.10
C TYR A 65 9.77 -2.88 -4.42
N ASN A 66 9.36 -3.47 -5.55
CA ASN A 66 9.89 -3.12 -6.87
C ASN A 66 9.69 -1.63 -7.19
N VAL A 67 8.48 -1.11 -6.97
CA VAL A 67 8.22 0.33 -7.15
C VAL A 67 9.05 1.18 -6.20
N VAL A 68 9.14 0.81 -4.92
CA VAL A 68 9.97 1.52 -3.93
C VAL A 68 11.42 1.60 -4.40
N ALA A 69 12.00 0.49 -4.84
CA ALA A 69 13.41 0.44 -5.27
C ALA A 69 13.67 1.33 -6.50
N GLN A 70 12.86 1.18 -7.56
CA GLN A 70 13.03 1.96 -8.80
C GLN A 70 12.79 3.46 -8.58
N ALA A 71 11.72 3.79 -7.86
CA ALA A 71 11.38 5.19 -7.57
C ALA A 71 12.45 5.85 -6.66
N SER A 72 12.95 5.15 -5.64
CA SER A 72 14.02 5.66 -4.78
C SER A 72 15.28 5.97 -5.57
N ALA A 73 15.66 5.12 -6.53
CA ALA A 73 16.80 5.36 -7.40
C ALA A 73 16.61 6.61 -8.29
N ALA A 74 15.38 6.86 -8.75
CA ALA A 74 15.06 8.06 -9.52
C ALA A 74 15.05 9.32 -8.65
N ILE A 75 14.38 9.28 -7.49
CA ILE A 75 14.29 10.40 -6.54
C ILE A 75 15.67 10.78 -6.01
N ALA A 76 16.53 9.82 -5.70
CA ALA A 76 17.87 10.08 -5.19
C ALA A 76 18.76 10.90 -6.14
N ARG A 77 18.45 10.91 -7.45
CA ARG A 77 19.15 11.69 -8.48
C ARG A 77 18.59 13.11 -8.64
N THR A 78 17.49 13.46 -7.99
CA THR A 78 16.93 14.80 -8.07
C THR A 78 17.69 15.76 -7.15
N GLU A 79 17.69 17.06 -7.46
CA GLU A 79 18.24 18.08 -6.55
C GLU A 79 17.38 18.13 -5.27
N PRO A 80 17.99 18.28 -4.08
CA PRO A 80 17.23 18.44 -2.85
C PRO A 80 16.47 19.78 -2.82
N THR A 81 15.41 19.85 -2.04
CA THR A 81 14.76 21.09 -1.65
C THR A 81 15.62 21.86 -0.65
N ASP A 82 15.21 23.09 -0.30
CA ASP A 82 15.90 23.91 0.71
C ASP A 82 15.96 23.21 2.09
N SER A 83 15.01 22.33 2.40
CA SER A 83 15.02 21.50 3.61
C SER A 83 15.92 20.28 3.52
N GLY A 84 16.55 20.02 2.37
CA GLY A 84 17.34 18.82 2.11
C GLY A 84 16.50 17.61 1.67
N ALA A 85 15.19 17.73 1.60
CA ALA A 85 14.31 16.66 1.17
C ALA A 85 14.40 16.43 -0.35
N ARG A 86 14.36 15.15 -0.79
CA ARG A 86 14.23 14.80 -2.20
C ARG A 86 12.88 14.22 -2.55
N GLY A 87 12.22 13.57 -1.60
CA GLY A 87 10.89 13.04 -1.86
C GLY A 87 10.33 12.17 -0.74
N VAL A 88 9.14 11.63 -0.99
CA VAL A 88 8.42 10.77 -0.07
C VAL A 88 7.72 9.64 -0.81
N ILE A 89 7.75 8.46 -0.22
CA ILE A 89 7.04 7.27 -0.69
C ILE A 89 5.99 6.89 0.34
N VAL A 90 4.73 6.80 -0.09
CA VAL A 90 3.60 6.38 0.73
C VAL A 90 3.14 5.00 0.25
N ASN A 91 3.28 3.98 1.09
CA ASN A 91 2.83 2.64 0.80
C ASN A 91 1.43 2.39 1.38
N THR A 92 0.70 1.43 0.81
CA THR A 92 -0.60 0.99 1.30
C THR A 92 -0.49 -0.41 1.89
N ALA A 93 -0.54 -0.51 3.23
CA ALA A 93 -0.74 -1.76 3.95
C ALA A 93 -2.24 -2.09 4.08
N SER A 94 -2.67 -2.50 5.24
CA SER A 94 -4.06 -2.75 5.65
C SER A 94 -4.09 -2.98 7.16
N VAL A 95 -5.24 -2.80 7.80
CA VAL A 95 -5.46 -3.32 9.16
C VAL A 95 -5.23 -4.83 9.23
N ALA A 96 -5.41 -5.56 8.12
CA ALA A 96 -5.10 -6.99 8.01
C ALA A 96 -3.60 -7.32 8.25
N ALA A 97 -2.72 -6.32 8.24
CA ALA A 97 -1.32 -6.49 8.65
C ALA A 97 -1.18 -6.77 10.17
N PHE A 98 -2.17 -6.38 10.96
CA PHE A 98 -2.23 -6.50 12.41
C PHE A 98 -3.33 -7.47 12.84
N ASP A 99 -4.52 -7.33 12.28
CA ASP A 99 -5.76 -7.99 12.69
C ASP A 99 -6.38 -8.75 11.50
N GLY A 100 -5.63 -9.73 10.95
CA GLY A 100 -6.07 -10.50 9.78
C GLY A 100 -7.30 -11.36 10.04
N GLN A 101 -8.18 -11.46 9.05
CA GLN A 101 -9.44 -12.22 9.13
C GLN A 101 -9.32 -13.62 8.51
N ILE A 102 -10.30 -14.47 8.82
CA ILE A 102 -10.45 -15.78 8.16
C ILE A 102 -10.52 -15.60 6.63
N GLY A 103 -9.75 -16.41 5.91
CA GLY A 103 -9.66 -16.33 4.45
C GLY A 103 -8.67 -15.27 3.93
N GLN A 104 -7.85 -14.69 4.81
CA GLN A 104 -6.87 -13.66 4.43
C GLN A 104 -5.40 -13.99 4.77
N PRO A 105 -4.94 -15.27 4.91
CA PRO A 105 -3.56 -15.52 5.34
C PRO A 105 -2.53 -14.92 4.37
N ALA A 106 -2.70 -15.06 3.05
CA ALA A 106 -1.80 -14.49 2.06
C ALA A 106 -1.87 -12.96 2.02
N TYR A 107 -3.08 -12.39 2.11
CA TYR A 107 -3.28 -10.95 2.15
C TYR A 107 -2.64 -10.33 3.40
N ALA A 108 -2.93 -10.89 4.58
CA ALA A 108 -2.36 -10.45 5.84
C ALA A 108 -0.81 -10.54 5.83
N ALA A 109 -0.25 -11.65 5.35
CA ALA A 109 1.19 -11.81 5.18
C ALA A 109 1.79 -10.75 4.24
N SER A 110 1.14 -10.47 3.10
CA SER A 110 1.60 -9.46 2.16
C SER A 110 1.60 -8.06 2.76
N LYS A 111 0.52 -7.69 3.47
CA LYS A 111 0.35 -6.36 4.10
C LYS A 111 1.19 -6.23 5.37
N GLY A 112 1.38 -7.31 6.12
CA GLY A 112 2.35 -7.40 7.21
C GLY A 112 3.79 -7.18 6.72
N GLY A 113 4.15 -7.75 5.57
CA GLY A 113 5.43 -7.50 4.92
C GLY A 113 5.63 -6.04 4.52
N VAL A 114 4.60 -5.38 3.95
CA VAL A 114 4.65 -3.95 3.62
C VAL A 114 4.84 -3.10 4.88
N HIS A 115 4.11 -3.40 5.96
CA HIS A 115 4.30 -2.76 7.26
C HIS A 115 5.74 -2.95 7.78
N ALA A 116 6.21 -4.20 7.81
CA ALA A 116 7.53 -4.54 8.38
C ALA A 116 8.70 -3.89 7.62
N MET A 117 8.61 -3.75 6.29
CA MET A 117 9.68 -3.13 5.50
C MET A 117 9.68 -1.60 5.57
N THR A 118 8.65 -0.94 6.08
CA THR A 118 8.53 0.52 6.11
C THR A 118 9.68 1.18 6.86
N LEU A 119 9.90 0.81 8.11
CA LEU A 119 10.92 1.43 8.96
C LEU A 119 12.35 1.17 8.49
N PRO A 120 12.77 -0.06 8.15
CA PRO A 120 14.13 -0.29 7.63
C PRO A 120 14.39 0.48 6.33
N ILE A 121 13.45 0.54 5.41
CA ILE A 121 13.61 1.32 4.16
C ILE A 121 13.71 2.81 4.47
N ALA A 122 12.86 3.35 5.36
CA ALA A 122 12.93 4.75 5.77
C ALA A 122 14.30 5.13 6.35
N ARG A 123 14.87 4.26 7.18
CA ARG A 123 16.22 4.45 7.76
C ARG A 123 17.31 4.39 6.70
N GLU A 124 17.22 3.46 5.77
CA GLU A 124 18.20 3.31 4.68
C GLU A 124 18.17 4.51 3.73
N LEU A 125 16.97 5.01 3.38
CA LEU A 125 16.79 6.09 2.43
C LEU A 125 16.96 7.50 3.04
N ALA A 126 17.02 7.63 4.36
CA ALA A 126 17.20 8.90 5.05
C ALA A 126 18.43 9.68 4.57
N ARG A 127 19.55 8.98 4.32
CA ARG A 127 20.77 9.60 3.78
C ARG A 127 20.60 10.24 2.40
N TYR A 128 19.55 9.87 1.69
CA TYR A 128 19.20 10.46 0.38
C TYR A 128 18.13 11.55 0.48
N GLY A 129 17.67 11.88 1.69
CA GLY A 129 16.57 12.83 1.87
C GLY A 129 15.21 12.29 1.37
N ILE A 130 15.00 10.97 1.43
CA ILE A 130 13.77 10.30 1.01
C ILE A 130 13.09 9.73 2.24
N ARG A 131 11.82 10.11 2.46
CA ARG A 131 10.96 9.59 3.52
C ARG A 131 10.12 8.43 3.01
N VAL A 132 9.79 7.51 3.90
CA VAL A 132 8.89 6.39 3.60
C VAL A 132 7.90 6.23 4.75
N CYS A 133 6.62 6.33 4.43
CA CYS A 133 5.54 6.05 5.36
C CYS A 133 4.56 5.05 4.75
N THR A 134 3.76 4.44 5.60
CA THR A 134 2.73 3.49 5.18
C THR A 134 1.40 3.88 5.80
N ILE A 135 0.32 3.82 5.03
CA ILE A 135 -1.05 3.91 5.53
C ILE A 135 -1.60 2.48 5.61
N ALA A 136 -2.20 2.13 6.74
CA ALA A 136 -2.91 0.88 6.95
C ALA A 136 -4.43 1.18 7.04
N PRO A 137 -5.14 1.21 5.90
CA PRO A 137 -6.57 1.49 5.91
C PRO A 137 -7.37 0.33 6.49
N GLY A 138 -8.49 0.67 7.09
CA GLY A 138 -9.58 -0.25 7.40
C GLY A 138 -10.43 -0.53 6.16
N ILE A 139 -11.73 -0.63 6.35
CA ILE A 139 -12.67 -0.94 5.27
C ILE A 139 -13.06 0.37 4.56
N MET A 140 -12.54 0.57 3.35
CA MET A 140 -12.74 1.78 2.56
C MET A 140 -13.74 1.54 1.42
N GLN A 141 -14.54 2.57 1.09
CA GLN A 141 -15.44 2.54 -0.05
C GLN A 141 -14.64 2.63 -1.36
N THR A 142 -14.35 1.50 -1.95
CA THR A 142 -13.52 1.36 -3.15
C THR A 142 -14.24 0.53 -4.22
N PRO A 143 -13.78 0.56 -5.48
CA PRO A 143 -14.30 -0.35 -6.52
C PRO A 143 -14.22 -1.84 -6.13
N MET A 144 -13.24 -2.23 -5.31
CA MET A 144 -13.13 -3.59 -4.77
C MET A 144 -14.32 -3.93 -3.86
N MET A 145 -14.80 -2.96 -3.07
CA MET A 145 -15.97 -3.11 -2.20
C MET A 145 -17.30 -2.97 -2.95
N ALA A 146 -17.33 -2.17 -4.02
CA ALA A 146 -18.51 -1.97 -4.84
C ALA A 146 -19.00 -3.26 -5.54
N GLY A 147 -18.16 -4.30 -5.63
CA GLY A 147 -18.55 -5.62 -6.11
C GLY A 147 -19.36 -6.44 -5.10
N LEU A 148 -19.48 -6.01 -3.83
CA LEU A 148 -20.28 -6.68 -2.81
C LEU A 148 -21.73 -6.16 -2.82
N PRO A 149 -22.72 -7.02 -2.45
CA PRO A 149 -24.11 -6.56 -2.26
C PRO A 149 -24.20 -5.42 -1.23
N ASP A 150 -25.14 -4.48 -1.43
CA ASP A 150 -25.34 -3.32 -0.55
C ASP A 150 -25.53 -3.70 0.93
N ALA A 151 -26.22 -4.81 1.19
CA ALA A 151 -26.42 -5.31 2.55
C ALA A 151 -25.08 -5.71 3.22
N ALA A 152 -24.17 -6.31 2.45
CA ALA A 152 -22.85 -6.66 2.96
C ALA A 152 -21.99 -5.41 3.20
N GLN A 153 -22.04 -4.43 2.30
CA GLN A 153 -21.34 -3.15 2.49
C GLN A 153 -21.83 -2.41 3.74
N ARG A 154 -23.16 -2.36 3.97
CA ARG A 154 -23.74 -1.77 5.18
C ARG A 154 -23.28 -2.51 6.44
N SER A 155 -23.38 -3.83 6.44
CA SER A 155 -22.96 -4.66 7.58
C SER A 155 -21.46 -4.46 7.93
N LEU A 156 -20.61 -4.29 6.92
CA LEU A 156 -19.19 -3.98 7.14
C LEU A 156 -18.99 -2.57 7.72
N GLY A 157 -19.77 -1.58 7.26
CA GLY A 157 -19.74 -0.23 7.81
C GLY A 157 -20.19 -0.17 9.26
N GLU A 158 -21.21 -0.97 9.62
CA GLU A 158 -21.73 -1.08 11.00
C GLU A 158 -20.74 -1.71 11.98
N GLN A 159 -19.74 -2.45 11.50
CA GLN A 159 -18.67 -3.02 12.33
C GLN A 159 -17.59 -2.00 12.70
N VAL A 160 -17.52 -0.86 11.98
CA VAL A 160 -16.57 0.22 12.31
C VAL A 160 -17.04 0.93 13.57
N PRO A 161 -16.25 0.97 14.65
CA PRO A 161 -16.65 1.61 15.90
C PRO A 161 -17.02 3.09 15.75
N TYR A 162 -16.17 3.89 15.07
CA TYR A 162 -16.45 5.30 14.81
C TYR A 162 -15.54 5.91 13.73
N PRO A 163 -16.10 6.66 12.77
CA PRO A 163 -17.52 6.77 12.46
C PRO A 163 -18.07 5.46 11.92
N GLN A 164 -19.33 5.13 12.22
CA GLN A 164 -19.96 3.84 11.88
C GLN A 164 -20.35 3.81 10.39
N ARG A 165 -19.36 3.73 9.53
CA ARG A 165 -19.48 3.69 8.06
C ARG A 165 -18.16 3.19 7.44
N LEU A 166 -18.20 2.89 6.16
CA LEU A 166 -16.96 2.70 5.39
C LEU A 166 -16.17 4.02 5.32
N GLY A 167 -14.84 3.93 5.32
CA GLY A 167 -13.98 5.08 5.07
C GLY A 167 -14.12 5.58 3.63
N ALA A 168 -14.08 6.90 3.44
CA ALA A 168 -14.10 7.49 2.11
C ALA A 168 -12.68 7.52 1.49
N PRO A 169 -12.53 7.31 0.17
CA PRO A 169 -11.23 7.43 -0.51
C PRO A 169 -10.52 8.77 -0.26
N GLU A 170 -11.29 9.84 -0.11
CA GLU A 170 -10.81 11.18 0.18
C GLU A 170 -10.11 11.28 1.56
N GLU A 171 -10.51 10.44 2.52
CA GLU A 171 -9.87 10.38 3.84
C GLU A 171 -8.47 9.76 3.74
N PHE A 172 -8.31 8.74 2.88
CA PHE A 172 -6.99 8.20 2.56
C PHE A 172 -6.13 9.25 1.83
N ALA A 173 -6.68 9.94 0.84
CA ALA A 173 -5.98 10.97 0.09
C ALA A 173 -5.54 12.14 0.98
N ALA A 174 -6.39 12.56 1.92
CA ALA A 174 -6.07 13.62 2.88
C ALA A 174 -4.89 13.22 3.81
N LEU A 175 -4.87 11.97 4.29
CA LEU A 175 -3.73 11.48 5.09
C LEU A 175 -2.46 11.36 4.25
N ALA A 176 -2.56 10.88 3.01
CA ALA A 176 -1.41 10.84 2.10
C ALA A 176 -0.84 12.24 1.82
N ALA A 177 -1.70 13.24 1.58
CA ALA A 177 -1.29 14.63 1.43
C ALA A 177 -0.62 15.17 2.70
N HIS A 178 -1.18 14.89 3.89
CA HIS A 178 -0.56 15.27 5.16
C HIS A 178 0.83 14.66 5.35
N ILE A 179 1.03 13.38 4.97
CA ILE A 179 2.36 12.73 4.99
C ILE A 179 3.32 13.44 4.04
N VAL A 180 2.86 13.87 2.87
CA VAL A 180 3.69 14.63 1.92
C VAL A 180 4.15 15.96 2.53
N ASP A 181 3.25 16.70 3.15
CA ASP A 181 3.50 18.05 3.69
C ASP A 181 4.24 18.06 5.03
N ASN A 182 4.28 16.92 5.75
CA ASN A 182 4.87 16.84 7.08
C ASN A 182 6.23 16.12 7.04
N ASP A 183 7.31 16.87 6.95
CA ASP A 183 8.67 16.34 6.84
C ASP A 183 9.14 15.53 8.06
N TYR A 184 8.47 15.66 9.21
CA TYR A 184 8.82 14.90 10.41
C TYR A 184 8.20 13.50 10.47
N LEU A 185 7.22 13.22 9.59
CA LEU A 185 6.66 11.87 9.42
C LEU A 185 7.58 11.02 8.54
N ASN A 186 8.26 10.05 9.15
CA ASN A 186 9.13 9.11 8.45
C ASN A 186 9.19 7.76 9.18
N GLY A 187 9.07 6.67 8.46
CA GLY A 187 9.20 5.31 8.98
C GLY A 187 7.95 4.78 9.70
N GLU A 188 6.85 5.53 9.71
CA GLU A 188 5.63 5.19 10.44
C GLU A 188 4.60 4.45 9.57
N THR A 189 3.86 3.55 10.20
CA THR A 189 2.64 2.95 9.63
C THR A 189 1.42 3.46 10.38
N ILE A 190 0.62 4.28 9.71
CA ILE A 190 -0.54 4.93 10.32
C ILE A 190 -1.81 4.14 10.00
N ARG A 191 -2.51 3.64 11.02
CA ARG A 191 -3.83 3.03 10.87
C ARG A 191 -4.86 4.13 10.58
N LEU A 192 -5.67 3.91 9.54
CA LEU A 192 -6.78 4.78 9.13
C LEU A 192 -8.03 3.90 8.99
N ASP A 193 -8.67 3.55 10.10
CA ASP A 193 -9.57 2.42 10.14
C ASP A 193 -10.84 2.61 11.00
N GLY A 194 -11.02 3.74 11.65
CA GLY A 194 -12.16 3.96 12.54
C GLY A 194 -12.17 3.07 13.78
N ALA A 195 -11.01 2.53 14.17
CA ALA A 195 -10.78 1.63 15.31
C ALA A 195 -11.34 0.19 15.10
N ILE A 196 -11.51 -0.26 13.84
CA ILE A 196 -11.92 -1.63 13.52
C ILE A 196 -10.78 -2.62 13.71
#